data_500def5461440bc2aa333b7a484de721
#
_entry.id   500def5461440bc2aa333b7a484de721
#
_cell.length_a   1.000
_cell.length_b   1.000
_cell.length_c   1.000
_cell.angle_alpha   90.00
_cell.angle_beta   90.00
_cell.angle_gamma   90.00
#
_symmetry.space_group_name_H-M   'P 1'
#
loop_
_entity.id
_entity.type
_entity.pdbx_description
1 polymer ?
#
loop_
_entity_poly.entity_id
_entity_poly.type
_entity_poly.pdbx_seq_one_letter_code
_entity_poly.pdbx_strand_id
1 'polypeptide(L)'
;MTRRGTFILCVALAGLSPVAASAADWPQWRGPAFNGSTAETGLPEKFSRTENVLWATPLPGPSGATPVVWGDRVFVSSVDEKTNRLLALCIDAATGSVVWKKETGQNRQAPRNNMASPSPVTDGRTAWFFYGTALLFAFDVRGDLLWSRDFEKDHGHNALMFGYSSSPLLYKGKLYIVAIRNRQQDLYGRGPPGQTDPYLLAIDPKTGKDLWKQPRVSDARGEVEEAYSSPIPYEGGGGSQILVFGADYLTGHDAETGKELWRWGGYNPRRINHWRIIPSPVVGDDLVFVFGPKHSPMYALRPKGSGLLDNSCVAWTFGKTVPDAATGLYYQGMLYVPDDDRRVMTCLDPKTGTPKWQIEMGGSQVIRASPLGADGRIYCMNEGGEVIVLASGDEPKILHRAEMSDRELTRSSIVAAGGRLFIRTTEKLYCLARAAGPRS
;
A
#
# COMPACT_ATOMS: atom_id res chain seq x y z
N MET A 1 54.01 -60.97 -10.81
CA MET A 1 53.52 -60.49 -9.48
C MET A 1 53.06 -59.03 -9.63
N THR A 2 51.79 -58.87 -9.88
CA THR A 2 51.16 -57.53 -10.11
C THR A 2 50.30 -57.15 -8.88
N ARG A 3 50.72 -56.16 -8.17
CA ARG A 3 49.96 -55.57 -7.03
C ARG A 3 48.86 -54.64 -7.57
N ARG A 4 47.60 -54.97 -7.27
CA ARG A 4 46.46 -54.10 -7.47
C ARG A 4 46.37 -53.15 -6.27
N GLY A 5 46.46 -51.86 -6.52
CA GLY A 5 46.18 -50.81 -5.51
C GLY A 5 44.70 -50.46 -5.56
N THR A 6 43.99 -50.57 -4.42
CA THR A 6 42.61 -50.16 -4.24
C THR A 6 42.60 -48.66 -3.87
N PHE A 7 42.03 -47.84 -4.73
CA PHE A 7 41.72 -46.41 -4.39
C PHE A 7 40.40 -46.35 -3.67
N ILE A 8 40.43 -45.86 -2.43
CA ILE A 8 39.23 -45.49 -1.66
C ILE A 8 38.91 -44.02 -1.98
N LEU A 9 37.76 -43.84 -2.66
CA LEU A 9 37.22 -42.51 -2.96
C LEU A 9 36.42 -42.03 -1.75
N CYS A 10 36.97 -41.09 -0.94
CA CYS A 10 36.23 -40.38 0.10
C CYS A 10 35.37 -39.33 -0.54
N VAL A 11 34.04 -39.57 -0.61
CA VAL A 11 33.07 -38.55 -0.97
C VAL A 11 32.81 -37.69 0.27
N ALA A 12 33.31 -36.47 0.26
CA ALA A 12 32.97 -35.44 1.28
C ALA A 12 31.54 -34.97 1.00
N LEU A 13 30.59 -35.34 1.85
CA LEU A 13 29.27 -34.66 1.92
C LEU A 13 29.46 -33.25 2.42
N ALA A 14 29.45 -32.29 1.50
CA ALA A 14 29.30 -30.87 1.85
C ALA A 14 27.90 -30.68 2.40
N GLY A 15 27.78 -30.48 3.72
CA GLY A 15 26.53 -30.10 4.37
C GLY A 15 26.06 -28.76 3.84
N LEU A 16 24.94 -28.75 3.11
CA LEU A 16 24.21 -27.54 2.77
C LEU A 16 23.65 -26.98 4.09
N SER A 17 24.33 -25.99 4.66
CA SER A 17 23.74 -25.16 5.71
C SER A 17 22.49 -24.50 5.12
N PRO A 18 21.34 -24.52 5.81
CA PRO A 18 20.18 -23.79 5.35
C PRO A 18 20.56 -22.31 5.32
N VAL A 19 20.51 -21.69 4.13
CA VAL A 19 20.58 -20.25 3.98
C VAL A 19 19.37 -19.73 4.75
N ALA A 20 19.63 -19.09 5.89
CA ALA A 20 18.59 -18.37 6.60
C ALA A 20 17.97 -17.38 5.62
N ALA A 21 16.67 -17.52 5.33
CA ALA A 21 15.95 -16.56 4.52
C ALA A 21 16.21 -15.17 5.10
N SER A 22 16.80 -14.28 4.31
CA SER A 22 16.98 -12.89 4.71
C SER A 22 15.62 -12.34 5.06
N ALA A 23 15.46 -11.80 6.26
CA ALA A 23 14.23 -11.14 6.68
C ALA A 23 13.83 -10.12 5.62
N ALA A 24 12.59 -10.19 5.13
CA ALA A 24 12.13 -9.29 4.09
C ALA A 24 11.82 -7.92 4.69
N ASP A 25 12.20 -6.86 3.97
CA ASP A 25 11.82 -5.48 4.29
C ASP A 25 10.39 -5.18 3.80
N TRP A 26 9.79 -4.13 4.35
CA TRP A 26 8.52 -3.57 3.88
C TRP A 26 8.73 -2.12 3.43
N PRO A 27 9.29 -1.89 2.22
CA PRO A 27 9.86 -0.60 1.84
C PRO A 27 8.85 0.49 1.49
N GLN A 28 7.59 0.14 1.26
CA GLN A 28 6.56 1.05 0.78
C GLN A 28 5.15 0.49 1.00
N TRP A 29 4.13 1.31 0.76
CA TRP A 29 2.74 0.86 0.81
C TRP A 29 2.52 -0.31 -0.15
N ARG A 30 1.80 -1.34 0.29
CA ARG A 30 1.59 -2.66 -0.33
C ARG A 30 2.84 -3.56 -0.36
N GLY A 31 3.93 -3.16 0.32
CA GLY A 31 5.08 -4.03 0.59
C GLY A 31 5.97 -4.32 -0.59
N PRO A 32 6.85 -5.33 -0.47
CA PRO A 32 7.87 -5.65 -1.47
C PRO A 32 7.28 -6.19 -2.78
N ALA A 33 6.12 -6.84 -2.73
CA ALA A 33 5.42 -7.40 -3.89
C ALA A 33 4.37 -6.46 -4.50
N PHE A 34 4.18 -5.24 -3.97
CA PHE A 34 3.20 -4.22 -4.39
C PHE A 34 1.74 -4.66 -4.35
N ASN A 35 1.44 -5.81 -3.78
CA ASN A 35 0.12 -6.43 -3.74
C ASN A 35 -0.41 -6.68 -2.31
N GLY A 36 0.33 -6.29 -1.28
CA GLY A 36 -0.01 -6.45 0.13
C GLY A 36 0.50 -7.74 0.75
N SER A 37 1.33 -8.51 0.06
CA SER A 37 1.89 -9.75 0.57
C SER A 37 3.40 -9.71 0.78
N THR A 38 3.89 -10.64 1.60
CA THR A 38 5.32 -10.87 1.84
C THR A 38 5.57 -12.37 2.05
N ALA A 39 6.83 -12.78 1.86
CA ALA A 39 7.29 -14.13 2.16
C ALA A 39 7.69 -14.33 3.65
N GLU A 40 7.45 -13.34 4.52
CA GLU A 40 7.73 -13.44 5.95
C GLU A 40 7.02 -14.63 6.58
N THR A 41 7.71 -15.28 7.52
CA THR A 41 7.25 -16.45 8.27
C THR A 41 7.56 -16.30 9.75
N GLY A 42 7.04 -17.21 10.59
CA GLY A 42 7.29 -17.19 12.04
C GLY A 42 6.55 -16.07 12.78
N LEU A 43 5.54 -15.48 12.16
CA LEU A 43 4.76 -14.40 12.74
C LEU A 43 3.85 -14.90 13.88
N PRO A 44 3.52 -14.06 14.89
CA PRO A 44 2.59 -14.44 15.93
C PRO A 44 1.19 -14.65 15.35
N GLU A 45 0.57 -15.79 15.68
CA GLU A 45 -0.82 -16.08 15.34
C GLU A 45 -1.76 -15.43 16.36
N LYS A 46 -1.38 -15.52 17.64
CA LYS A 46 -2.13 -14.95 18.77
C LYS A 46 -1.33 -13.81 19.37
N PHE A 47 -2.01 -12.73 19.65
CA PHE A 47 -1.44 -11.54 20.26
C PHE A 47 -2.54 -10.64 20.83
N SER A 48 -2.13 -9.72 21.66
CA SER A 48 -2.99 -8.67 22.20
C SER A 48 -2.17 -7.41 22.43
N ARG A 49 -2.72 -6.40 23.10
CA ARG A 49 -1.95 -5.21 23.53
C ARG A 49 -0.82 -5.52 24.52
N THR A 50 -0.78 -6.73 25.08
CA THR A 50 0.21 -7.16 26.08
C THR A 50 0.85 -8.51 25.75
N GLU A 51 0.21 -9.36 24.95
CA GLU A 51 0.72 -10.68 24.58
C GLU A 51 1.53 -10.59 23.26
N ASN A 52 2.71 -11.20 23.22
CA ASN A 52 3.63 -11.19 22.08
C ASN A 52 4.10 -9.80 21.63
N VAL A 53 3.98 -8.79 22.50
CA VAL A 53 4.47 -7.43 22.26
C VAL A 53 5.93 -7.33 22.63
N LEU A 54 6.81 -7.02 21.68
CA LEU A 54 8.19 -6.67 21.94
C LEU A 54 8.29 -5.26 22.51
N TRP A 55 7.56 -4.33 21.90
CA TRP A 55 7.47 -2.95 22.34
C TRP A 55 6.20 -2.26 21.75
N ALA A 56 5.81 -1.17 22.40
CA ALA A 56 4.71 -0.30 21.96
C ALA A 56 5.13 1.16 22.14
N THR A 57 5.39 1.84 21.05
CA THR A 57 5.85 3.23 21.02
C THR A 57 4.68 4.19 20.90
N PRO A 58 4.50 5.15 21.84
CA PRO A 58 3.52 6.21 21.69
C PRO A 58 3.79 7.07 20.45
N LEU A 59 2.74 7.38 19.70
CA LEU A 59 2.81 8.25 18.53
C LEU A 59 2.21 9.63 18.85
N PRO A 60 2.70 10.70 18.20
CA PRO A 60 2.22 12.07 18.45
C PRO A 60 0.74 12.30 18.10
N GLY A 61 0.16 11.45 17.24
CA GLY A 61 -1.24 11.53 16.86
C GLY A 61 -1.57 10.74 15.58
N PRO A 62 -2.75 10.98 15.00
CA PRO A 62 -3.32 10.14 13.96
C PRO A 62 -2.60 10.23 12.62
N SER A 63 -2.67 9.14 11.86
CA SER A 63 -2.32 9.09 10.45
C SER A 63 -2.92 7.84 9.81
N GLY A 64 -3.30 7.93 8.54
CA GLY A 64 -3.69 6.78 7.72
C GLY A 64 -2.50 6.04 7.09
N ALA A 65 -1.28 6.60 7.22
CA ALA A 65 -0.09 6.03 6.60
C ALA A 65 0.29 4.67 7.19
N THR A 66 0.62 3.73 6.31
CA THR A 66 1.22 2.44 6.67
C THR A 66 2.68 2.67 7.04
N PRO A 67 3.20 2.11 8.15
CA PRO A 67 4.62 2.12 8.44
C PRO A 67 5.43 1.44 7.34
N VAL A 68 6.66 1.89 7.10
CA VAL A 68 7.61 1.16 6.26
C VAL A 68 8.81 0.72 7.08
N VAL A 69 9.34 -0.45 6.75
CA VAL A 69 10.39 -1.10 7.53
C VAL A 69 11.53 -1.47 6.61
N TRP A 70 12.76 -1.13 7.00
CA TRP A 70 13.98 -1.56 6.34
C TRP A 70 15.06 -1.86 7.37
N GLY A 71 15.49 -3.09 7.43
CA GLY A 71 16.47 -3.54 8.42
C GLY A 71 16.04 -3.22 9.86
N ASP A 72 16.81 -2.39 10.52
CA ASP A 72 16.58 -1.95 11.90
C ASP A 72 15.79 -0.64 12.03
N ARG A 73 15.18 -0.13 10.96
CA ARG A 73 14.44 1.15 10.94
C ARG A 73 12.99 0.97 10.55
N VAL A 74 12.12 1.69 11.28
CA VAL A 74 10.70 1.86 10.96
C VAL A 74 10.43 3.34 10.74
N PHE A 75 9.90 3.69 9.57
CA PHE A 75 9.55 5.06 9.23
C PHE A 75 8.04 5.27 9.28
N VAL A 76 7.61 6.37 9.90
CA VAL A 76 6.20 6.64 10.20
C VAL A 76 5.90 8.11 9.97
N SER A 77 4.85 8.41 9.19
CA SER A 77 4.26 9.76 9.14
C SER A 77 3.26 9.94 10.29
N SER A 78 3.14 11.13 10.84
CA SER A 78 2.17 11.44 11.88
C SER A 78 1.71 12.91 11.83
N VAL A 79 0.62 13.21 12.53
CA VAL A 79 0.24 14.57 12.88
C VAL A 79 0.47 14.74 14.38
N ASP A 80 1.15 15.81 14.78
CA ASP A 80 1.22 16.19 16.19
C ASP A 80 -0.09 16.89 16.58
N GLU A 81 -0.90 16.25 17.44
CA GLU A 81 -2.20 16.79 17.86
C GLU A 81 -2.09 18.10 18.66
N LYS A 82 -0.95 18.30 19.34
CA LYS A 82 -0.75 19.50 20.19
C LYS A 82 -0.38 20.73 19.37
N THR A 83 0.47 20.53 18.35
CA THR A 83 1.01 21.63 17.54
C THR A 83 0.36 21.73 16.17
N ASN A 84 -0.46 20.74 15.79
CA ASN A 84 -1.04 20.57 14.46
C ASN A 84 0.01 20.58 13.34
N ARG A 85 1.20 19.97 13.63
CA ARG A 85 2.31 19.85 12.67
C ARG A 85 2.37 18.47 12.06
N LEU A 86 2.79 18.40 10.81
CA LEU A 86 3.15 17.15 10.11
C LEU A 86 4.52 16.69 10.55
N LEU A 87 4.65 15.40 10.83
CA LEU A 87 5.85 14.80 11.38
C LEU A 87 6.31 13.60 10.55
N ALA A 88 7.64 13.52 10.35
CA ALA A 88 8.35 12.32 9.95
C ALA A 88 9.08 11.74 11.18
N LEU A 89 8.94 10.43 11.41
CA LEU A 89 9.59 9.71 12.50
C LEU A 89 10.38 8.53 11.96
N CYS A 90 11.52 8.27 12.59
CA CYS A 90 12.26 7.01 12.49
C CYS A 90 12.31 6.36 13.86
N ILE A 91 11.97 5.08 13.91
CA ILE A 91 11.91 4.29 15.13
C ILE A 91 12.85 3.10 14.94
N ASP A 92 13.59 2.75 15.97
CA ASP A 92 14.43 1.55 15.99
C ASP A 92 13.53 0.31 16.05
N ALA A 93 13.66 -0.58 15.09
CA ALA A 93 12.80 -1.75 14.95
C ALA A 93 12.97 -2.78 16.07
N ALA A 94 14.14 -2.81 16.73
CA ALA A 94 14.42 -3.75 17.80
C ALA A 94 13.85 -3.27 19.14
N THR A 95 13.98 -1.98 19.44
CA THR A 95 13.70 -1.41 20.76
C THR A 95 12.44 -0.55 20.84
N GLY A 96 11.92 -0.09 19.70
CA GLY A 96 10.82 0.87 19.65
C GLY A 96 11.24 2.30 20.01
N SER A 97 12.51 2.56 20.26
CA SER A 97 13.00 3.90 20.58
C SER A 97 12.91 4.83 19.37
N VAL A 98 12.44 6.07 19.58
CA VAL A 98 12.43 7.08 18.52
C VAL A 98 13.88 7.52 18.24
N VAL A 99 14.43 7.19 17.08
CA VAL A 99 15.76 7.56 16.63
C VAL A 99 15.81 9.04 16.29
N TRP A 100 14.81 9.50 15.52
CA TRP A 100 14.63 10.92 15.22
C TRP A 100 13.16 11.23 14.91
N LYS A 101 12.81 12.50 15.13
CA LYS A 101 11.51 13.09 14.80
C LYS A 101 11.75 14.46 14.15
N LYS A 102 11.13 14.70 13.00
CA LYS A 102 11.27 15.94 12.22
C LYS A 102 9.90 16.55 11.94
N GLU A 103 9.78 17.87 12.15
CA GLU A 103 8.64 18.63 11.66
C GLU A 103 8.82 18.90 10.16
N THR A 104 7.75 18.64 9.38
CA THR A 104 7.81 18.72 7.92
C THR A 104 6.84 19.75 7.35
N GLY A 105 5.93 20.28 8.14
CA GLY A 105 5.01 21.30 7.67
C GLY A 105 3.80 21.48 8.58
N GLN A 106 2.90 22.36 8.18
CA GLN A 106 1.62 22.57 8.85
C GLN A 106 0.60 21.56 8.33
N ASN A 107 -0.13 20.90 9.24
CA ASN A 107 -1.27 20.09 8.86
C ASN A 107 -2.44 20.99 8.39
N ARG A 108 -3.21 20.51 7.43
CA ARG A 108 -4.49 21.12 7.02
C ARG A 108 -5.63 20.18 7.37
N GLN A 109 -6.78 20.71 7.69
CA GLN A 109 -7.96 19.89 7.89
C GLN A 109 -8.55 19.46 6.53
N ALA A 110 -8.93 18.20 6.43
CA ALA A 110 -9.75 17.69 5.35
C ALA A 110 -10.88 16.83 5.94
N PRO A 111 -12.05 16.78 5.32
CA PRO A 111 -13.13 15.91 5.77
C PRO A 111 -12.64 14.45 5.79
N ARG A 112 -12.87 13.75 6.91
CA ARG A 112 -12.58 12.32 7.08
C ARG A 112 -11.12 11.90 6.93
N ASN A 113 -10.16 12.82 6.80
CA ASN A 113 -8.76 12.50 6.57
C ASN A 113 -7.83 13.54 7.19
N ASN A 114 -6.55 13.21 7.29
CA ASN A 114 -5.49 14.13 7.68
C ASN A 114 -4.36 14.12 6.63
N MET A 115 -3.52 15.14 6.66
CA MET A 115 -2.48 15.29 5.64
C MET A 115 -1.29 14.35 5.80
N ALA A 116 -1.22 13.54 6.86
CA ALA A 116 -0.21 12.50 7.02
C ALA A 116 -0.69 11.12 6.51
N SER A 117 -1.65 11.07 5.58
CA SER A 117 -2.23 9.83 5.08
C SER A 117 -1.37 9.08 4.06
N PRO A 118 -0.61 9.72 3.16
CA PRO A 118 0.32 9.00 2.29
C PRO A 118 1.37 8.25 3.11
N SER A 119 1.61 7.00 2.77
CA SER A 119 2.65 6.18 3.40
C SER A 119 4.03 6.64 2.94
N PRO A 120 5.05 6.63 3.80
CA PRO A 120 6.43 6.86 3.38
C PRO A 120 6.93 5.73 2.46
N VAL A 121 8.09 5.94 1.86
CA VAL A 121 8.81 4.93 1.08
C VAL A 121 10.30 5.02 1.39
N THR A 122 11.03 3.90 1.30
CA THR A 122 12.46 3.85 1.60
C THR A 122 13.20 2.88 0.69
N ASP A 123 14.49 3.16 0.44
CA ASP A 123 15.46 2.25 -0.17
C ASP A 123 16.51 1.72 0.84
N GLY A 124 16.28 1.95 2.13
CA GLY A 124 17.18 1.60 3.21
C GLY A 124 18.30 2.60 3.47
N ARG A 125 18.48 3.60 2.61
CA ARG A 125 19.46 4.71 2.78
C ARG A 125 18.76 6.04 2.94
N THR A 126 17.66 6.21 2.22
CA THR A 126 16.82 7.40 2.21
C THR A 126 15.38 6.98 2.53
N ALA A 127 14.68 7.81 3.28
CA ALA A 127 13.24 7.71 3.49
C ALA A 127 12.57 8.96 2.93
N TRP A 128 11.55 8.76 2.09
CA TRP A 128 10.77 9.83 1.48
C TRP A 128 9.40 9.89 2.13
N PHE A 129 9.02 11.09 2.59
CA PHE A 129 7.75 11.36 3.25
C PHE A 129 6.95 12.35 2.41
N PHE A 130 5.86 11.89 1.84
CA PHE A 130 4.92 12.72 1.11
C PHE A 130 3.68 12.99 1.96
N TYR A 131 3.18 14.20 1.92
CA TYR A 131 2.03 14.62 2.72
C TYR A 131 0.87 15.09 1.84
N GLY A 132 -0.34 15.02 2.37
CA GLY A 132 -1.55 15.53 1.70
C GLY A 132 -1.50 17.03 1.39
N THR A 133 -0.59 17.76 2.01
CA THR A 133 -0.25 19.16 1.69
C THR A 133 0.64 19.29 0.47
N ALA A 134 0.93 18.19 -0.25
CA ALA A 134 1.83 18.12 -1.39
C ALA A 134 3.31 18.46 -1.09
N LEU A 135 3.70 18.39 0.18
CA LEU A 135 5.09 18.51 0.60
C LEU A 135 5.77 17.13 0.54
N LEU A 136 6.96 17.07 -0.04
CA LEU A 136 7.80 15.88 -0.10
C LEU A 136 9.17 16.18 0.53
N PHE A 137 9.58 15.32 1.46
CA PHE A 137 10.85 15.40 2.15
C PHE A 137 11.63 14.10 1.96
N ALA A 138 12.92 14.20 1.70
CA ALA A 138 13.87 13.10 1.69
C ALA A 138 14.84 13.27 2.87
N PHE A 139 14.86 12.29 3.76
CA PHE A 139 15.81 12.22 4.86
C PHE A 139 16.73 11.01 4.70
N ASP A 140 17.98 11.12 5.08
CA ASP A 140 18.81 9.93 5.26
C ASP A 140 18.35 9.15 6.50
N VAL A 141 18.89 7.94 6.69
CA VAL A 141 18.52 7.08 7.83
C VAL A 141 18.91 7.68 9.20
N ARG A 142 19.79 8.69 9.26
CA ARG A 142 20.17 9.43 10.47
C ARG A 142 19.24 10.60 10.73
N GLY A 143 18.38 10.95 9.77
CA GLY A 143 17.44 12.06 9.85
C GLY A 143 17.99 13.39 9.33
N ASP A 144 19.09 13.37 8.58
CA ASP A 144 19.58 14.55 7.90
C ASP A 144 18.73 14.82 6.65
N LEU A 145 18.25 16.06 6.50
CA LEU A 145 17.45 16.46 5.34
C LEU A 145 18.35 16.52 4.10
N LEU A 146 18.05 15.69 3.11
CA LEU A 146 18.76 15.66 1.83
C LEU A 146 18.18 16.69 0.86
N TRP A 147 16.87 16.70 0.72
CA TRP A 147 16.13 17.68 -0.08
C TRP A 147 14.65 17.69 0.31
N SER A 148 13.95 18.75 -0.09
CA SER A 148 12.49 18.84 0.03
C SER A 148 11.89 19.59 -1.14
N ARG A 149 10.59 19.33 -1.43
CA ARG A 149 9.83 20.00 -2.49
C ARG A 149 8.42 20.34 -2.04
N ASP A 150 7.89 21.39 -2.60
CA ASP A 150 6.50 21.81 -2.47
C ASP A 150 5.81 21.70 -3.84
N PHE A 151 5.08 20.62 -4.05
CA PHE A 151 4.43 20.32 -5.33
C PHE A 151 3.26 21.23 -5.65
N GLU A 152 2.65 21.90 -4.66
CA GLU A 152 1.65 22.93 -4.94
C GLU A 152 2.30 24.16 -5.59
N LYS A 153 3.51 24.53 -5.19
CA LYS A 153 4.27 25.58 -5.85
C LYS A 153 4.74 25.18 -7.23
N ASP A 154 5.21 23.93 -7.40
CA ASP A 154 5.79 23.46 -8.64
C ASP A 154 4.73 23.11 -9.71
N HIS A 155 3.59 22.53 -9.27
CA HIS A 155 2.61 21.91 -10.16
C HIS A 155 1.15 22.34 -9.89
N GLY A 156 0.93 23.33 -9.04
CA GLY A 156 -0.38 23.86 -8.70
C GLY A 156 -1.13 23.06 -7.63
N HIS A 157 -2.15 23.68 -7.07
CA HIS A 157 -2.88 23.20 -5.92
C HIS A 157 -3.51 21.80 -6.13
N ASN A 158 -3.43 20.96 -5.11
CA ASN A 158 -4.10 19.65 -5.08
C ASN A 158 -5.56 19.80 -4.63
N ALA A 159 -6.45 20.07 -5.58
CA ALA A 159 -7.88 20.17 -5.32
C ALA A 159 -8.50 18.76 -5.17
N LEU A 160 -8.57 18.25 -3.93
CA LEU A 160 -9.18 16.98 -3.57
C LEU A 160 -10.08 17.16 -2.35
N MET A 161 -11.33 16.70 -2.46
CA MET A 161 -12.36 16.85 -1.43
C MET A 161 -11.92 16.32 -0.06
N PHE A 162 -11.31 15.13 -0.02
CA PHE A 162 -10.91 14.46 1.22
C PHE A 162 -9.40 14.59 1.52
N GLY A 163 -8.70 15.50 0.83
CA GLY A 163 -7.25 15.64 0.91
C GLY A 163 -6.50 14.53 0.17
N TYR A 164 -5.27 14.82 -0.21
CA TYR A 164 -4.43 13.87 -0.94
C TYR A 164 -4.00 12.70 -0.06
N SER A 165 -4.12 11.45 -0.55
CA SER A 165 -3.74 10.24 0.19
C SER A 165 -3.00 9.19 -0.62
N SER A 166 -2.79 9.39 -1.92
CA SER A 166 -1.97 8.47 -2.74
C SER A 166 -0.54 8.39 -2.20
N SER A 167 -0.04 7.19 -2.00
CA SER A 167 1.34 6.98 -1.56
C SER A 167 2.32 7.04 -2.72
N PRO A 168 3.52 7.58 -2.56
CA PRO A 168 4.59 7.48 -3.55
C PRO A 168 4.95 6.03 -3.84
N LEU A 169 5.44 5.77 -5.04
CA LEU A 169 5.96 4.49 -5.48
C LEU A 169 7.45 4.61 -5.81
N LEU A 170 8.29 3.83 -5.15
CA LEU A 170 9.70 3.65 -5.53
C LEU A 170 9.82 2.40 -6.40
N TYR A 171 10.21 2.59 -7.66
CA TYR A 171 10.30 1.48 -8.59
C TYR A 171 11.40 1.74 -9.64
N LYS A 172 12.27 0.75 -9.87
CA LYS A 172 13.40 0.83 -10.83
C LYS A 172 14.19 2.14 -10.74
N GLY A 173 14.51 2.56 -9.50
CA GLY A 173 15.35 3.73 -9.23
C GLY A 173 14.69 5.09 -9.48
N LYS A 174 13.38 5.13 -9.65
CA LYS A 174 12.58 6.38 -9.78
C LYS A 174 11.51 6.43 -8.69
N LEU A 175 11.19 7.64 -8.26
CA LEU A 175 10.08 7.90 -7.34
C LEU A 175 8.90 8.46 -8.14
N TYR A 176 7.76 7.76 -8.12
CA TYR A 176 6.56 8.16 -8.87
C TYR A 176 5.53 8.78 -7.93
N ILE A 177 4.99 9.91 -8.36
CA ILE A 177 3.90 10.64 -7.71
C ILE A 177 2.75 10.78 -8.69
N VAL A 178 1.55 10.46 -8.26
CA VAL A 178 0.33 10.65 -9.06
C VAL A 178 -0.56 11.69 -8.40
N ALA A 179 -1.10 12.61 -9.17
CA ALA A 179 -2.10 13.57 -8.72
C ALA A 179 -3.31 13.51 -9.65
N ILE A 180 -4.33 12.73 -9.27
CA ILE A 180 -5.64 12.70 -9.93
C ILE A 180 -6.54 13.62 -9.14
N ARG A 181 -6.69 14.83 -9.62
CA ARG A 181 -7.28 15.97 -8.90
C ARG A 181 -8.27 16.72 -9.76
N ASN A 182 -9.17 17.45 -9.11
CA ASN A 182 -10.07 18.35 -9.79
C ASN A 182 -9.28 19.43 -10.54
N ARG A 183 -9.69 19.77 -11.74
CA ARG A 183 -8.95 20.71 -12.59
C ARG A 183 -9.07 22.15 -12.13
N GLN A 184 -10.13 22.50 -11.43
CA GLN A 184 -10.36 23.88 -10.97
C GLN A 184 -10.19 23.97 -9.46
N GLN A 185 -11.27 23.77 -8.74
CA GLN A 185 -11.34 23.73 -7.28
C GLN A 185 -11.97 22.42 -6.89
N ASP A 186 -11.79 21.99 -5.65
CA ASP A 186 -12.51 20.83 -5.17
C ASP A 186 -14.03 21.07 -5.20
N LEU A 187 -14.83 20.02 -4.97
CA LEU A 187 -16.29 20.10 -5.02
C LEU A 187 -16.90 21.08 -3.99
N TYR A 188 -16.12 21.55 -3.02
CA TYR A 188 -16.52 22.58 -2.06
C TYR A 188 -15.97 23.97 -2.42
N GLY A 189 -15.42 24.16 -3.61
CA GLY A 189 -14.83 25.42 -4.06
C GLY A 189 -13.55 25.83 -3.32
N ARG A 190 -12.87 24.88 -2.64
CA ARG A 190 -11.62 25.17 -1.92
C ARG A 190 -10.43 25.15 -2.86
N GLY A 191 -9.48 26.00 -2.57
CA GLY A 191 -8.26 26.19 -3.34
C GLY A 191 -8.28 27.45 -4.19
N PRO A 192 -7.12 27.89 -4.65
CA PRO A 192 -7.02 29.07 -5.52
C PRO A 192 -7.70 28.80 -6.87
N PRO A 193 -8.29 29.83 -7.49
CA PRO A 193 -8.81 29.70 -8.85
C PRO A 193 -7.67 29.40 -9.81
N GLY A 194 -7.92 28.57 -10.78
CA GLY A 194 -6.96 28.18 -11.81
C GLY A 194 -7.15 26.73 -12.24
N GLN A 195 -6.74 26.44 -13.45
CA GLN A 195 -6.82 25.10 -13.99
C GLN A 195 -5.52 24.35 -13.71
N THR A 196 -5.59 23.18 -13.07
CA THR A 196 -4.45 22.31 -12.79
C THR A 196 -4.73 20.90 -13.31
N ASP A 197 -4.02 20.51 -14.36
CA ASP A 197 -4.19 19.17 -14.91
C ASP A 197 -3.73 18.07 -13.94
N PRO A 198 -4.44 16.94 -13.89
CA PRO A 198 -3.93 15.74 -13.24
C PRO A 198 -2.69 15.21 -13.97
N TYR A 199 -1.80 14.56 -13.22
CA TYR A 199 -0.54 14.08 -13.79
C TYR A 199 -0.02 12.81 -13.11
N LEU A 200 0.87 12.12 -13.83
CA LEU A 200 1.86 11.19 -13.30
C LEU A 200 3.24 11.81 -13.45
N LEU A 201 4.05 11.76 -12.42
CA LEU A 201 5.36 12.38 -12.34
C LEU A 201 6.40 11.35 -11.90
N ALA A 202 7.55 11.27 -12.55
CA ALA A 202 8.72 10.58 -12.05
C ALA A 202 9.79 11.58 -11.62
N ILE A 203 10.40 11.28 -10.49
CA ILE A 203 11.40 12.11 -9.82
C ILE A 203 12.67 11.28 -9.65
N ASP A 204 13.83 11.92 -9.82
CA ASP A 204 15.09 11.38 -9.35
C ASP A 204 15.08 11.34 -7.80
N PRO A 205 15.09 10.16 -7.17
CA PRO A 205 15.00 10.04 -5.72
C PRO A 205 16.19 10.66 -4.98
N LYS A 206 17.34 10.82 -5.64
CA LYS A 206 18.56 11.39 -5.03
C LYS A 206 18.52 12.90 -4.97
N THR A 207 17.96 13.54 -5.98
CA THR A 207 18.01 15.00 -6.15
C THR A 207 16.67 15.69 -6.00
N GLY A 208 15.56 14.94 -6.04
CA GLY A 208 14.21 15.47 -6.04
C GLY A 208 13.81 16.16 -7.36
N LYS A 209 14.64 16.12 -8.41
CA LYS A 209 14.33 16.75 -9.70
C LYS A 209 13.38 15.91 -10.53
N ASP A 210 12.52 16.57 -11.29
CA ASP A 210 11.65 15.90 -12.25
C ASP A 210 12.48 15.22 -13.33
N LEU A 211 12.23 13.94 -13.56
CA LEU A 211 12.73 13.19 -14.70
C LEU A 211 11.80 13.38 -15.90
N TRP A 212 10.51 13.26 -15.65
CA TRP A 212 9.46 13.56 -16.61
C TRP A 212 8.12 13.78 -15.87
N LYS A 213 7.22 14.53 -16.50
CA LYS A 213 5.84 14.75 -16.05
C LYS A 213 4.89 14.48 -17.21
N GLN A 214 3.96 13.56 -17.01
CA GLN A 214 2.95 13.20 -17.99
C GLN A 214 1.58 13.71 -17.54
N PRO A 215 0.96 14.66 -18.26
CA PRO A 215 -0.45 15.02 -18.03
C PRO A 215 -1.35 13.79 -18.21
N ARG A 216 -2.31 13.63 -17.29
CA ARG A 216 -3.27 12.52 -17.34
C ARG A 216 -4.69 13.06 -17.46
N VAL A 217 -4.95 13.73 -18.55
CA VAL A 217 -6.25 14.33 -18.84
C VAL A 217 -7.27 13.26 -19.17
N SER A 218 -8.49 13.42 -18.65
CA SER A 218 -9.66 12.59 -18.93
C SER A 218 -10.88 13.46 -19.19
N ASP A 219 -11.98 12.86 -19.60
CA ASP A 219 -13.29 13.47 -19.76
C ASP A 219 -14.19 13.28 -18.53
N ALA A 220 -13.64 12.82 -17.40
CA ALA A 220 -14.31 12.73 -16.12
C ALA A 220 -14.82 14.10 -15.66
N ARG A 221 -15.94 14.10 -14.89
CA ARG A 221 -16.57 15.32 -14.37
C ARG A 221 -17.10 15.09 -12.96
N GLY A 222 -17.02 16.11 -12.12
CA GLY A 222 -17.52 16.08 -10.75
C GLY A 222 -16.59 15.32 -9.82
N GLU A 223 -17.13 14.59 -8.83
CA GLU A 223 -16.31 13.86 -7.83
C GLU A 223 -15.40 12.80 -8.47
N VAL A 224 -15.76 12.28 -9.64
CA VAL A 224 -14.98 11.26 -10.33
C VAL A 224 -13.67 11.80 -10.94
N GLU A 225 -13.51 13.12 -11.08
CA GLU A 225 -12.23 13.74 -11.44
C GLU A 225 -11.15 13.47 -10.41
N GLU A 226 -11.54 13.15 -9.17
CA GLU A 226 -10.64 12.87 -8.06
C GLU A 226 -10.41 11.37 -7.89
N ALA A 227 -9.18 10.99 -7.54
CA ALA A 227 -8.86 9.63 -7.11
C ALA A 227 -7.79 9.63 -6.02
N TYR A 228 -7.84 8.61 -5.20
CA TYR A 228 -7.01 8.43 -4.01
C TYR A 228 -6.12 7.20 -4.11
N SER A 229 -6.22 6.46 -5.21
CA SER A 229 -5.42 5.26 -5.50
C SER A 229 -3.94 5.60 -5.66
N SER A 230 -3.07 4.72 -5.18
CA SER A 230 -1.63 4.82 -5.38
C SER A 230 -1.22 4.17 -6.69
N PRO A 231 -0.15 4.65 -7.35
CA PRO A 231 0.39 4.02 -8.54
C PRO A 231 0.99 2.65 -8.19
N ILE A 232 0.84 1.67 -9.10
CA ILE A 232 1.33 0.29 -8.92
C ILE A 232 2.17 -0.09 -10.14
N PRO A 233 3.32 -0.76 -9.98
CA PRO A 233 4.10 -1.25 -11.11
C PRO A 233 3.44 -2.47 -11.75
N TYR A 234 3.60 -2.60 -13.05
CA TYR A 234 3.12 -3.75 -13.82
C TYR A 234 4.16 -4.14 -14.87
N GLU A 235 4.53 -5.41 -14.87
CA GLU A 235 5.38 -5.99 -15.89
C GLU A 235 4.50 -6.73 -16.90
N GLY A 236 4.21 -6.09 -18.01
CA GLY A 236 3.32 -6.66 -19.03
C GLY A 236 3.37 -5.87 -20.33
N GLY A 237 2.80 -6.45 -21.41
CA GLY A 237 2.76 -5.78 -22.70
C GLY A 237 4.12 -5.51 -23.34
N GLY A 238 5.17 -6.22 -22.88
CA GLY A 238 6.54 -6.08 -23.42
C GLY A 238 7.42 -5.06 -22.69
N GLY A 239 7.00 -4.56 -21.53
CA GLY A 239 7.83 -3.63 -20.75
C GLY A 239 7.28 -3.33 -19.35
N SER A 240 8.04 -2.52 -18.64
CA SER A 240 7.67 -2.05 -17.30
C SER A 240 6.73 -0.87 -17.41
N GLN A 241 5.63 -0.93 -16.71
CA GLN A 241 4.58 0.09 -16.73
C GLN A 241 4.23 0.55 -15.31
N ILE A 242 3.69 1.75 -15.21
CA ILE A 242 3.06 2.28 -14.00
C ILE A 242 1.56 2.35 -14.26
N LEU A 243 0.80 1.63 -13.46
CA LEU A 243 -0.66 1.67 -13.49
C LEU A 243 -1.18 2.83 -12.65
N VAL A 244 -2.15 3.57 -13.20
CA VAL A 244 -2.86 4.65 -12.50
C VAL A 244 -4.36 4.46 -12.70
N PHE A 245 -5.11 4.38 -11.60
CA PHE A 245 -6.56 4.15 -11.63
C PHE A 245 -7.33 5.31 -11.01
N GLY A 246 -8.25 5.88 -11.77
CA GLY A 246 -9.10 6.99 -11.37
C GLY A 246 -9.49 7.88 -12.55
N ALA A 247 -10.32 8.88 -12.31
CA ALA A 247 -10.83 9.79 -13.32
C ALA A 247 -11.35 9.04 -14.57
N ASP A 248 -12.24 8.08 -14.34
CA ASP A 248 -12.90 7.21 -15.33
C ASP A 248 -12.01 6.20 -16.07
N TYR A 249 -10.72 6.12 -15.76
CA TYR A 249 -9.83 5.20 -16.48
C TYR A 249 -8.83 4.49 -15.57
N LEU A 250 -8.55 3.24 -15.92
CA LEU A 250 -7.25 2.62 -15.62
C LEU A 250 -6.31 2.93 -16.79
N THR A 251 -5.11 3.39 -16.50
CA THR A 251 -4.10 3.69 -17.53
C THR A 251 -2.80 2.97 -17.22
N GLY A 252 -2.12 2.49 -18.27
CA GLY A 252 -0.77 1.96 -18.21
C GLY A 252 0.20 2.93 -18.86
N HIS A 253 1.24 3.31 -18.12
CA HIS A 253 2.27 4.25 -18.57
C HIS A 253 3.63 3.56 -18.64
N ASP A 254 4.39 3.81 -19.69
CA ASP A 254 5.79 3.39 -19.76
C ASP A 254 6.57 3.96 -18.57
N ALA A 255 7.22 3.08 -17.80
CA ALA A 255 7.89 3.48 -16.57
C ALA A 255 9.11 4.38 -16.82
N GLU A 256 9.74 4.30 -18.00
CA GLU A 256 10.93 5.09 -18.32
C GLU A 256 10.57 6.50 -18.77
N THR A 257 9.55 6.65 -19.60
CA THR A 257 9.21 7.90 -20.29
C THR A 257 7.94 8.57 -19.79
N GLY A 258 7.08 7.85 -19.05
CA GLY A 258 5.77 8.31 -18.61
C GLY A 258 4.70 8.27 -19.69
N LYS A 259 5.06 7.93 -20.94
CA LYS A 259 4.11 7.89 -22.06
C LYS A 259 2.95 6.96 -21.73
N GLU A 260 1.72 7.45 -21.84
CA GLU A 260 0.55 6.59 -21.74
C GLU A 260 0.52 5.61 -22.91
N LEU A 261 0.53 4.33 -22.62
CA LEU A 261 0.53 3.25 -23.60
C LEU A 261 -0.89 2.85 -23.96
N TRP A 262 -1.75 2.77 -22.95
CA TRP A 262 -3.14 2.37 -23.10
C TRP A 262 -3.99 2.92 -21.94
N ARG A 263 -5.32 2.97 -22.17
CA ARG A 263 -6.33 3.24 -21.14
C ARG A 263 -7.55 2.37 -21.34
N TRP A 264 -8.23 2.07 -20.24
CA TRP A 264 -9.51 1.36 -20.21
C TRP A 264 -10.49 2.06 -19.26
N GLY A 265 -11.73 2.31 -19.73
CA GLY A 265 -12.76 3.05 -18.98
C GLY A 265 -14.07 2.27 -18.79
N GLY A 266 -14.05 0.95 -19.00
CA GLY A 266 -15.27 0.14 -19.02
C GLY A 266 -16.00 -0.02 -17.67
N TYR A 267 -15.40 0.42 -16.54
CA TYR A 267 -16.05 0.32 -15.24
C TYR A 267 -17.15 1.37 -15.01
N ASN A 268 -17.09 2.52 -15.68
CA ASN A 268 -18.08 3.61 -15.56
C ASN A 268 -18.72 3.97 -16.91
N PRO A 269 -19.41 3.03 -17.60
CA PRO A 269 -19.95 3.27 -18.93
C PRO A 269 -21.11 4.29 -18.92
N ARG A 270 -21.76 4.50 -17.79
CA ARG A 270 -22.84 5.47 -17.61
C ARG A 270 -22.39 6.85 -17.16
N ARG A 271 -21.07 7.07 -17.00
CA ARG A 271 -20.49 8.33 -16.55
C ARG A 271 -21.11 8.85 -15.25
N ILE A 272 -21.22 7.99 -14.26
CA ILE A 272 -21.72 8.34 -12.93
C ILE A 272 -20.72 9.28 -12.27
N ASN A 273 -21.09 10.51 -12.01
CA ASN A 273 -20.20 11.61 -11.64
C ASN A 273 -19.73 11.63 -10.17
N HIS A 274 -20.22 10.72 -9.33
CA HIS A 274 -19.81 10.56 -7.92
C HIS A 274 -19.03 9.25 -7.66
N TRP A 275 -18.54 8.61 -8.70
CA TRP A 275 -17.80 7.34 -8.64
C TRP A 275 -16.27 7.55 -8.56
N ARG A 276 -15.82 8.28 -7.53
CA ARG A 276 -14.39 8.42 -7.25
C ARG A 276 -13.73 7.08 -6.91
N ILE A 277 -12.48 6.91 -7.27
CA ILE A 277 -11.68 5.72 -6.96
C ILE A 277 -10.84 5.95 -5.71
N ILE A 278 -10.89 4.99 -4.77
CA ILE A 278 -10.01 4.94 -3.59
C ILE A 278 -9.08 3.72 -3.67
N PRO A 279 -9.56 2.48 -3.92
CA PRO A 279 -8.71 1.31 -4.00
C PRO A 279 -7.68 1.43 -5.13
N SER A 280 -6.47 0.92 -4.88
CA SER A 280 -5.44 0.83 -5.91
C SER A 280 -5.59 -0.46 -6.73
N PRO A 281 -5.04 -0.53 -7.94
CA PRO A 281 -4.93 -1.79 -8.66
C PRO A 281 -4.11 -2.82 -7.88
N VAL A 282 -4.40 -4.09 -8.10
CA VAL A 282 -3.59 -5.22 -7.62
C VAL A 282 -3.14 -6.02 -8.81
N VAL A 283 -1.89 -6.43 -8.83
CA VAL A 283 -1.32 -7.29 -9.88
C VAL A 283 -1.08 -8.67 -9.33
N GLY A 284 -1.49 -9.68 -10.06
CA GLY A 284 -1.23 -11.07 -9.75
C GLY A 284 -1.28 -11.93 -11.01
N ASP A 285 -0.30 -12.81 -11.19
CA ASP A 285 -0.04 -13.54 -12.43
C ASP A 285 0.08 -12.56 -13.62
N ASP A 286 -0.74 -12.74 -14.66
CA ASP A 286 -0.82 -11.87 -15.84
C ASP A 286 -2.04 -10.90 -15.80
N LEU A 287 -2.67 -10.76 -14.63
CA LEU A 287 -3.91 -10.00 -14.45
C LEU A 287 -3.71 -8.73 -13.64
N VAL A 288 -4.46 -7.71 -14.00
CA VAL A 288 -4.63 -6.48 -13.24
C VAL A 288 -6.05 -6.46 -12.69
N PHE A 289 -6.18 -6.46 -11.37
CA PHE A 289 -7.44 -6.39 -10.67
C PHE A 289 -7.73 -4.95 -10.27
N VAL A 290 -8.89 -4.43 -10.65
CA VAL A 290 -9.37 -3.10 -10.26
C VAL A 290 -10.73 -3.20 -9.59
N PHE A 291 -10.92 -2.39 -8.56
CA PHE A 291 -12.11 -2.41 -7.72
C PHE A 291 -12.96 -1.18 -8.08
N GLY A 292 -14.16 -1.41 -8.54
CA GLY A 292 -15.09 -0.33 -8.83
C GLY A 292 -15.53 0.38 -7.54
N PRO A 293 -15.87 1.67 -7.62
CA PRO A 293 -16.21 2.48 -6.45
C PRO A 293 -17.61 2.14 -5.91
N LYS A 294 -17.83 2.42 -4.63
CA LYS A 294 -19.14 2.33 -3.97
C LYS A 294 -19.85 0.98 -4.22
N HIS A 295 -19.09 -0.11 -4.00
CA HIS A 295 -19.56 -1.50 -4.19
C HIS A 295 -20.01 -1.84 -5.62
N SER A 296 -19.58 -1.08 -6.63
CA SER A 296 -19.74 -1.48 -8.02
C SER A 296 -18.78 -2.63 -8.36
N PRO A 297 -18.99 -3.35 -9.46
CA PRO A 297 -18.17 -4.53 -9.77
C PRO A 297 -16.68 -4.23 -9.81
N MET A 298 -15.87 -5.23 -9.42
CA MET A 298 -14.46 -5.32 -9.74
C MET A 298 -14.24 -6.04 -11.07
N TYR A 299 -13.10 -5.82 -11.66
CA TYR A 299 -12.72 -6.38 -12.96
C TYR A 299 -11.30 -6.96 -12.90
N ALA A 300 -11.11 -8.10 -13.55
CA ALA A 300 -9.79 -8.62 -13.87
C ALA A 300 -9.49 -8.34 -15.34
N LEU A 301 -8.36 -7.73 -15.61
CA LEU A 301 -7.98 -7.24 -16.93
C LEU A 301 -6.68 -7.91 -17.40
N ARG A 302 -6.62 -8.27 -18.68
CA ARG A 302 -5.38 -8.55 -19.42
C ARG A 302 -5.16 -7.45 -20.44
N PRO A 303 -4.50 -6.35 -20.04
CA PRO A 303 -4.28 -5.24 -20.96
C PRO A 303 -3.39 -5.70 -22.12
N LYS A 304 -3.90 -5.68 -23.33
CA LYS A 304 -3.17 -5.97 -24.57
C LYS A 304 -3.49 -4.90 -25.59
N GLY A 305 -2.49 -4.44 -26.34
CA GLY A 305 -2.66 -3.39 -27.34
C GLY A 305 -2.27 -2.01 -26.82
N SER A 306 -2.73 -0.95 -27.50
CA SER A 306 -2.41 0.44 -27.20
C SER A 306 -3.61 1.36 -27.40
N GLY A 307 -3.56 2.57 -26.83
CA GLY A 307 -4.66 3.54 -26.91
C GLY A 307 -5.85 3.17 -26.05
N LEU A 308 -7.06 3.48 -26.49
CA LEU A 308 -8.30 3.13 -25.77
C LEU A 308 -8.62 1.66 -25.98
N LEU A 309 -8.55 0.88 -24.89
CA LEU A 309 -8.92 -0.53 -24.88
C LEU A 309 -10.44 -0.68 -24.71
N ASP A 310 -11.02 -1.62 -25.42
CA ASP A 310 -12.40 -2.06 -25.23
C ASP A 310 -12.50 -3.16 -24.14
N ASN A 311 -13.71 -3.67 -23.92
CA ASN A 311 -13.96 -4.68 -22.89
C ASN A 311 -13.45 -6.10 -23.26
N SER A 312 -12.85 -6.32 -24.42
CA SER A 312 -12.21 -7.61 -24.75
C SER A 312 -10.98 -7.89 -23.86
N CYS A 313 -10.40 -6.86 -23.25
CA CYS A 313 -9.33 -7.02 -22.26
C CYS A 313 -9.83 -7.49 -20.89
N VAL A 314 -11.15 -7.50 -20.62
CA VAL A 314 -11.74 -7.98 -19.36
C VAL A 314 -11.80 -9.49 -19.39
N ALA A 315 -11.05 -10.13 -18.50
CA ALA A 315 -11.05 -11.58 -18.34
C ALA A 315 -12.31 -12.06 -17.63
N TRP A 316 -12.72 -11.36 -16.57
CA TRP A 316 -13.93 -11.62 -15.81
C TRP A 316 -14.32 -10.40 -14.95
N THR A 317 -15.54 -10.46 -14.41
CA THR A 317 -16.14 -9.43 -13.53
C THR A 317 -16.74 -10.09 -12.31
N PHE A 318 -16.57 -9.48 -11.12
CA PHE A 318 -17.21 -9.91 -9.88
C PHE A 318 -17.88 -8.72 -9.18
N GLY A 319 -19.16 -8.85 -8.84
CA GLY A 319 -19.99 -7.70 -8.41
C GLY A 319 -20.74 -7.87 -7.09
N LYS A 320 -20.40 -8.86 -6.23
CA LYS A 320 -21.17 -9.13 -5.01
C LYS A 320 -20.66 -8.42 -3.78
N THR A 321 -19.40 -8.64 -3.43
CA THR A 321 -18.76 -8.12 -2.22
C THR A 321 -17.44 -7.46 -2.64
N VAL A 322 -17.47 -6.15 -2.79
CA VAL A 322 -16.36 -5.35 -3.35
C VAL A 322 -16.13 -4.13 -2.45
N PRO A 323 -14.88 -3.74 -2.17
CA PRO A 323 -14.58 -2.61 -1.30
C PRO A 323 -14.97 -1.26 -1.92
N ASP A 324 -15.23 -0.25 -1.07
CA ASP A 324 -15.22 1.16 -1.46
C ASP A 324 -13.84 1.81 -1.26
N ALA A 325 -13.09 1.40 -0.21
CA ALA A 325 -11.82 2.04 0.15
C ALA A 325 -10.65 1.09 0.30
N ALA A 326 -10.83 -0.08 0.91
CA ALA A 326 -9.74 -1.03 1.08
C ALA A 326 -9.30 -1.62 -0.26
N THR A 327 -8.01 -1.83 -0.44
CA THR A 327 -7.47 -2.52 -1.62
C THR A 327 -7.40 -4.02 -1.37
N GLY A 328 -7.78 -4.85 -2.32
CA GLY A 328 -7.68 -6.31 -2.23
C GLY A 328 -6.24 -6.82 -2.08
N LEU A 329 -6.11 -8.10 -1.88
CA LEU A 329 -4.84 -8.79 -1.62
C LEU A 329 -4.68 -9.95 -2.61
N TYR A 330 -3.56 -9.99 -3.32
CA TYR A 330 -3.15 -11.19 -4.06
C TYR A 330 -2.08 -11.93 -3.26
N TYR A 331 -2.39 -13.15 -2.81
CA TYR A 331 -1.51 -13.92 -1.96
C TYR A 331 -1.67 -15.43 -2.19
N GLN A 332 -0.57 -16.14 -2.33
CA GLN A 332 -0.52 -17.61 -2.55
C GLN A 332 -1.44 -18.09 -3.69
N GLY A 333 -1.47 -17.35 -4.81
CA GLY A 333 -2.28 -17.72 -5.97
C GLY A 333 -3.78 -17.51 -5.80
N MET A 334 -4.21 -16.78 -4.79
CA MET A 334 -5.61 -16.43 -4.51
C MET A 334 -5.79 -14.91 -4.44
N LEU A 335 -6.98 -14.46 -4.80
CA LEU A 335 -7.38 -13.07 -4.66
C LEU A 335 -8.37 -12.92 -3.51
N TYR A 336 -7.97 -12.18 -2.48
CA TYR A 336 -8.80 -11.89 -1.31
C TYR A 336 -9.37 -10.48 -1.42
N VAL A 337 -10.69 -10.40 -1.45
CA VAL A 337 -11.45 -9.16 -1.68
C VAL A 337 -12.24 -8.83 -0.42
N PRO A 338 -11.87 -7.79 0.33
CA PRO A 338 -12.67 -7.32 1.45
C PRO A 338 -13.86 -6.52 0.94
N ASP A 339 -15.06 -6.77 1.46
CA ASP A 339 -16.14 -5.80 1.46
C ASP A 339 -16.03 -5.02 2.77
N ASP A 340 -15.52 -3.83 2.67
CA ASP A 340 -15.08 -3.05 3.81
C ASP A 340 -16.25 -2.52 4.67
N ASP A 341 -17.39 -2.22 4.10
CA ASP A 341 -18.61 -1.79 4.80
C ASP A 341 -19.39 -2.97 5.39
N ARG A 342 -19.51 -4.07 4.65
CA ARG A 342 -20.20 -5.29 5.12
C ARG A 342 -19.33 -6.18 6.01
N ARG A 343 -18.04 -5.90 6.06
CA ARG A 343 -17.06 -6.67 6.85
C ARG A 343 -17.00 -8.14 6.44
N VAL A 344 -16.97 -8.37 5.16
CA VAL A 344 -16.92 -9.70 4.55
C VAL A 344 -15.60 -9.86 3.80
N MET A 345 -14.94 -11.01 3.93
CA MET A 345 -13.84 -11.41 3.07
C MET A 345 -14.30 -12.46 2.07
N THR A 346 -14.01 -12.24 0.80
CA THR A 346 -14.25 -13.22 -0.28
C THR A 346 -12.92 -13.65 -0.85
N CYS A 347 -12.69 -14.96 -0.93
CA CYS A 347 -11.58 -15.55 -1.66
C CYS A 347 -12.04 -15.93 -3.07
N LEU A 348 -11.35 -15.43 -4.07
CA LEU A 348 -11.64 -15.72 -5.48
C LEU A 348 -10.49 -16.50 -6.10
N ASP A 349 -10.84 -17.41 -7.01
CA ASP A 349 -9.90 -17.89 -8.01
C ASP A 349 -9.52 -16.72 -8.92
N PRO A 350 -8.26 -16.29 -8.97
CA PRO A 350 -7.87 -15.11 -9.73
C PRO A 350 -7.99 -15.27 -11.24
N LYS A 351 -7.99 -16.50 -11.77
CA LYS A 351 -8.07 -16.79 -13.21
C LYS A 351 -9.51 -16.70 -13.73
N THR A 352 -10.48 -17.06 -12.90
CA THR A 352 -11.89 -17.19 -13.31
C THR A 352 -12.84 -16.19 -12.62
N GLY A 353 -12.41 -15.60 -11.49
CA GLY A 353 -13.27 -14.76 -10.64
C GLY A 353 -14.31 -15.56 -9.85
N THR A 354 -14.19 -16.91 -9.85
CA THR A 354 -15.12 -17.77 -9.12
C THR A 354 -14.84 -17.70 -7.62
N PRO A 355 -15.86 -17.41 -6.77
CA PRO A 355 -15.70 -17.47 -5.34
C PRO A 355 -15.39 -18.89 -4.88
N LYS A 356 -14.29 -19.06 -4.14
CA LYS A 356 -13.97 -20.29 -3.42
C LYS A 356 -14.68 -20.36 -2.09
N TRP A 357 -14.66 -19.23 -1.38
CA TRP A 357 -15.35 -19.07 -0.12
C TRP A 357 -15.61 -17.59 0.22
N GLN A 358 -16.47 -17.39 1.19
CA GLN A 358 -16.81 -16.10 1.76
C GLN A 358 -16.98 -16.25 3.28
N ILE A 359 -16.53 -15.28 4.06
CA ILE A 359 -16.65 -15.27 5.51
C ILE A 359 -16.99 -13.88 6.03
N GLU A 360 -17.95 -13.82 6.95
CA GLU A 360 -18.21 -12.61 7.73
C GLU A 360 -17.10 -12.42 8.76
N MET A 361 -16.38 -11.32 8.68
CA MET A 361 -15.30 -10.99 9.62
C MET A 361 -15.86 -10.46 10.96
N GLY A 362 -17.13 -10.04 11.00
CA GLY A 362 -17.76 -9.52 12.22
C GLY A 362 -17.20 -8.16 12.66
N GLY A 363 -17.33 -7.86 13.95
CA GLY A 363 -16.97 -6.56 14.52
C GLY A 363 -18.02 -5.48 14.25
N SER A 364 -17.90 -4.31 14.89
CA SER A 364 -18.84 -3.20 14.76
C SER A 364 -18.39 -2.10 13.78
N GLN A 365 -17.08 -2.03 13.52
CA GLN A 365 -16.48 -0.97 12.73
C GLN A 365 -16.13 -1.44 11.31
N VAL A 366 -16.14 -0.52 10.36
CA VAL A 366 -15.76 -0.76 8.96
C VAL A 366 -14.26 -1.05 8.81
N ILE A 367 -13.87 -1.74 7.73
CA ILE A 367 -12.48 -2.12 7.46
C ILE A 367 -11.94 -1.23 6.34
N ARG A 368 -11.23 -0.15 6.67
CA ARG A 368 -10.62 0.74 5.67
C ARG A 368 -9.15 0.41 5.39
N ALA A 369 -8.48 -0.28 6.33
CA ALA A 369 -7.13 -0.77 6.13
C ALA A 369 -7.11 -1.91 5.11
N SER A 370 -6.13 -1.91 4.22
CA SER A 370 -5.95 -2.99 3.25
C SER A 370 -5.33 -4.21 3.91
N PRO A 371 -5.76 -5.45 3.58
CA PRO A 371 -5.25 -6.65 4.21
C PRO A 371 -3.77 -6.93 3.87
N LEU A 372 -3.10 -7.59 4.83
CA LEU A 372 -1.76 -8.16 4.69
C LEU A 372 -1.85 -9.66 4.52
N GLY A 373 -1.09 -10.23 3.57
CA GLY A 373 -0.87 -11.67 3.40
C GLY A 373 0.55 -12.07 3.82
N ALA A 374 0.69 -12.90 4.85
CA ALA A 374 1.98 -13.38 5.34
C ALA A 374 1.82 -14.67 6.16
N ASP A 375 2.80 -15.55 6.17
CA ASP A 375 2.90 -16.75 7.01
C ASP A 375 1.64 -17.65 6.98
N GLY A 376 1.05 -17.82 5.79
CA GLY A 376 -0.19 -18.61 5.63
C GLY A 376 -1.44 -17.96 6.23
N ARG A 377 -1.42 -16.62 6.46
CA ARG A 377 -2.49 -15.89 7.11
C ARG A 377 -2.81 -14.59 6.38
N ILE A 378 -4.01 -14.09 6.65
CA ILE A 378 -4.48 -12.78 6.21
C ILE A 378 -4.79 -11.96 7.46
N TYR A 379 -4.17 -10.81 7.57
CA TYR A 379 -4.36 -9.90 8.69
C TYR A 379 -5.19 -8.70 8.22
N CYS A 380 -6.34 -8.49 8.81
CA CYS A 380 -7.25 -7.36 8.57
C CYS A 380 -7.36 -6.53 9.83
N MET A 381 -7.59 -5.22 9.68
CA MET A 381 -7.83 -4.33 10.81
C MET A 381 -9.00 -3.39 10.49
N ASN A 382 -9.95 -3.26 11.41
CA ASN A 382 -11.06 -2.33 11.29
C ASN A 382 -10.71 -0.94 11.86
N GLU A 383 -11.57 0.06 11.65
CA GLU A 383 -11.33 1.43 12.13
C GLU A 383 -11.31 1.54 13.67
N GLY A 384 -11.90 0.59 14.38
CA GLY A 384 -11.81 0.49 15.85
C GLY A 384 -10.48 -0.04 16.35
N GLY A 385 -9.61 -0.55 15.46
CA GLY A 385 -8.34 -1.17 15.83
C GLY A 385 -8.45 -2.63 16.25
N GLU A 386 -9.58 -3.29 15.96
CA GLU A 386 -9.69 -4.74 16.06
C GLU A 386 -8.96 -5.38 14.88
N VAL A 387 -8.03 -6.27 15.17
CA VAL A 387 -7.33 -7.09 14.16
C VAL A 387 -8.02 -8.44 14.07
N ILE A 388 -8.33 -8.87 12.87
CA ILE A 388 -8.90 -10.16 12.52
C ILE A 388 -7.86 -10.94 11.72
N VAL A 389 -7.46 -12.11 12.18
CA VAL A 389 -6.53 -13.01 11.51
C VAL A 389 -7.29 -14.16 10.90
N LEU A 390 -7.21 -14.31 9.58
CA LEU A 390 -7.82 -15.40 8.82
C LEU A 390 -6.74 -16.39 8.36
N ALA A 391 -7.10 -17.66 8.20
CA ALA A 391 -6.29 -18.59 7.43
C ALA A 391 -6.30 -18.19 5.94
N SER A 392 -5.15 -18.29 5.25
CA SER A 392 -5.12 -18.26 3.79
C SER A 392 -5.46 -19.66 3.23
N GLY A 393 -5.82 -19.73 1.94
CA GLY A 393 -6.07 -21.00 1.24
C GLY A 393 -7.54 -21.30 1.00
N ASP A 394 -7.88 -22.59 0.93
CA ASP A 394 -9.15 -23.07 0.34
C ASP A 394 -10.33 -23.06 1.32
N GLU A 395 -10.11 -22.89 2.62
CA GLU A 395 -11.17 -22.92 3.65
C GLU A 395 -11.22 -21.63 4.45
N PRO A 396 -12.42 -21.06 4.68
CA PRO A 396 -12.58 -19.85 5.48
C PRO A 396 -12.45 -20.19 6.96
N LYS A 397 -11.50 -19.54 7.66
CA LYS A 397 -11.32 -19.71 9.11
C LYS A 397 -10.78 -18.45 9.75
N ILE A 398 -11.46 -17.97 10.80
CA ILE A 398 -10.93 -16.96 11.70
C ILE A 398 -10.03 -17.67 12.71
N LEU A 399 -8.75 -17.32 12.74
CA LEU A 399 -7.75 -17.89 13.63
C LEU A 399 -7.64 -17.13 14.95
N HIS A 400 -7.76 -15.79 14.88
CA HIS A 400 -7.57 -14.92 16.03
C HIS A 400 -8.27 -13.58 15.86
N ARG A 401 -8.57 -12.94 17.00
CA ARG A 401 -9.04 -11.54 17.10
C ARG A 401 -8.28 -10.85 18.23
N ALA A 402 -7.93 -9.60 18.01
CA ALA A 402 -7.24 -8.78 19.00
C ALA A 402 -7.68 -7.32 18.94
N GLU A 403 -8.07 -6.77 20.06
CA GLU A 403 -8.31 -5.33 20.22
C GLU A 403 -6.99 -4.61 20.46
N MET A 404 -6.53 -3.82 19.49
CA MET A 404 -5.23 -3.14 19.54
C MET A 404 -5.33 -1.65 19.85
N SER A 405 -6.51 -1.04 19.81
CA SER A 405 -6.75 0.38 20.08
C SER A 405 -7.93 0.59 21.01
N ASP A 406 -7.88 1.69 21.77
CA ASP A 406 -9.01 2.22 22.54
C ASP A 406 -9.67 3.42 21.83
N ARG A 407 -9.10 3.87 20.71
CA ARG A 407 -9.59 5.00 19.90
C ARG A 407 -9.90 4.55 18.48
N GLU A 408 -10.97 5.08 17.94
CA GLU A 408 -11.39 4.86 16.55
C GLU A 408 -10.48 5.58 15.52
N LEU A 409 -10.77 5.34 14.25
CA LEU A 409 -10.12 5.90 13.07
C LEU A 409 -8.71 5.35 12.78
N THR A 410 -8.49 4.07 13.10
CA THR A 410 -7.30 3.35 12.67
C THR A 410 -7.45 2.89 11.22
N ARG A 411 -6.64 3.41 10.31
CA ARG A 411 -6.72 3.15 8.85
C ARG A 411 -5.44 2.59 8.24
N SER A 412 -4.38 2.56 9.00
CA SER A 412 -3.08 2.03 8.58
C SER A 412 -3.16 0.53 8.32
N SER A 413 -2.55 0.04 7.25
CA SER A 413 -2.39 -1.39 7.02
C SER A 413 -1.37 -2.00 7.98
N ILE A 414 -1.56 -3.27 8.33
CA ILE A 414 -0.59 -4.04 9.10
C ILE A 414 0.60 -4.38 8.22
N VAL A 415 1.80 -4.42 8.82
CA VAL A 415 3.06 -4.70 8.13
C VAL A 415 3.73 -5.91 8.75
N ALA A 416 4.35 -6.76 7.91
CA ALA A 416 5.20 -7.85 8.36
C ALA A 416 6.61 -7.68 7.77
N ALA A 417 7.61 -7.65 8.64
CA ALA A 417 9.01 -7.53 8.27
C ALA A 417 9.90 -8.09 9.39
N GLY A 418 10.96 -8.80 9.03
CA GLY A 418 11.94 -9.31 9.99
C GLY A 418 11.37 -10.27 11.02
N GLY A 419 10.39 -11.12 10.65
CA GLY A 419 9.70 -12.04 11.56
C GLY A 419 8.78 -11.36 12.56
N ARG A 420 8.39 -10.10 12.32
CA ARG A 420 7.61 -9.24 13.22
C ARG A 420 6.39 -8.67 12.52
N LEU A 421 5.33 -8.41 13.28
CA LEU A 421 4.20 -7.59 12.85
C LEU A 421 4.32 -6.18 13.43
N PHE A 422 4.07 -5.18 12.60
CA PHE A 422 3.96 -3.79 13.01
C PHE A 422 2.52 -3.34 12.82
N ILE A 423 1.88 -2.99 13.92
CA ILE A 423 0.48 -2.56 13.96
C ILE A 423 0.44 -1.12 14.45
N ARG A 424 0.01 -0.22 13.57
CA ARG A 424 -0.19 1.18 13.92
C ARG A 424 -1.65 1.43 14.28
N THR A 425 -1.87 2.00 15.43
CA THR A 425 -3.14 2.61 15.85
C THR A 425 -3.03 4.13 15.82
N THR A 426 -4.08 4.83 16.22
CA THR A 426 -4.04 6.30 16.34
C THR A 426 -2.98 6.78 17.34
N GLU A 427 -2.75 6.03 18.41
CA GLU A 427 -1.93 6.44 19.55
C GLU A 427 -0.57 5.74 19.63
N LYS A 428 -0.43 4.55 19.02
CA LYS A 428 0.75 3.70 19.22
C LYS A 428 1.15 2.98 17.94
N LEU A 429 2.44 2.67 17.88
CA LEU A 429 2.98 1.65 16.99
C LEU A 429 3.40 0.46 17.85
N TYR A 430 2.79 -0.70 17.61
CA TYR A 430 3.16 -1.97 18.24
C TYR A 430 4.10 -2.74 17.32
N CYS A 431 5.11 -3.38 17.91
CA CYS A 431 5.90 -4.43 17.30
C CYS A 431 5.63 -5.74 18.02
N LEU A 432 5.18 -6.73 17.27
CA LEU A 432 4.80 -8.04 17.79
C LEU A 432 5.69 -9.11 17.18
N ALA A 433 6.12 -10.07 18.00
CA ALA A 433 6.83 -11.25 17.53
C ALA A 433 6.38 -12.48 18.31
N ARG A 434 6.57 -13.65 17.75
CA ARG A 434 6.37 -14.89 18.47
C ARG A 434 7.34 -14.93 19.67
N ALA A 435 6.83 -15.24 20.87
CA ALA A 435 7.69 -15.48 22.03
C ALA A 435 8.75 -16.54 21.66
N ALA A 436 10.01 -16.26 21.97
CA ALA A 436 11.05 -17.28 21.84
C ALA A 436 10.64 -18.47 22.70
N GLY A 437 10.41 -19.63 22.09
CA GLY A 437 10.20 -20.87 22.84
C GLY A 437 11.38 -21.11 23.80
N PRO A 438 11.19 -21.83 24.91
CA PRO A 438 12.31 -22.17 25.76
C PRO A 438 13.39 -22.82 24.91
N ARG A 439 14.61 -22.27 24.98
CA ARG A 439 15.78 -22.87 24.33
C ARG A 439 15.92 -24.27 24.92
N SER A 440 15.66 -25.29 24.10
CA SER A 440 15.89 -26.71 24.44
C SER A 440 17.38 -27.00 24.56
#